data_0c4b4e19412fc58b8a13db5286da9574
#
_entry.id   0c4b4e19412fc58b8a13db5286da9574
#
_cell.length_a   1.000
_cell.length_b   1.000
_cell.length_c   1.000
_cell.angle_alpha   90.00
_cell.angle_beta   90.00
_cell.angle_gamma   90.00
#
_symmetry.space_group_name_H-M   'P 1'
#
loop_
_entity.id
_entity.type
_entity.pdbx_description
1 polymer ?
#
loop_
_entity_poly.entity_id
_entity_poly.type
_entity_poly.pdbx_seq_one_letter_code
_entity_poly.pdbx_strand_id
1 'polypeptide(L)'
;MDKLSVTVTILERTYKLAIERKDEVYLRRAANLIDSQVKDYAKVYGHKDNQDLLSMVALSQITQLVKMYDDIKYKDNNLIQKLSELDVLLSEELEKTEVM
;
A
#
# COMPACT_ATOMS: atom_id res chain seq x y z
N MET A 1 14.20 16.47 8.78
CA MET A 1 13.73 15.26 8.16
C MET A 1 13.54 15.48 6.69
N ASP A 2 13.98 14.53 5.92
CA ASP A 2 14.11 14.69 4.48
C ASP A 2 12.87 14.14 3.78
N LYS A 3 11.91 15.02 3.52
CA LYS A 3 10.67 14.63 2.84
C LYS A 3 10.79 14.89 1.36
N LEU A 4 10.20 14.00 0.59
CA LEU A 4 10.19 14.05 -0.85
C LEU A 4 8.76 13.89 -1.36
N SER A 5 8.40 14.71 -2.35
CA SER A 5 7.10 14.57 -3.00
C SER A 5 7.25 13.55 -4.13
N VAL A 6 6.51 12.46 -4.05
CA VAL A 6 6.58 11.38 -5.02
C VAL A 6 5.23 11.18 -5.68
N THR A 7 5.24 11.04 -6.99
CA THR A 7 4.03 10.78 -7.75
C THR A 7 4.02 9.31 -8.17
N VAL A 8 2.94 8.62 -7.84
CA VAL A 8 2.74 7.23 -8.27
C VAL A 8 1.43 7.10 -9.01
N THR A 9 1.37 6.19 -9.95
CA THR A 9 0.16 5.93 -10.73
C THR A 9 -0.34 4.52 -10.41
N ILE A 10 -1.61 4.44 -10.03
CA ILE A 10 -2.26 3.17 -9.75
C ILE A 10 -3.55 3.13 -10.56
N LEU A 11 -3.65 2.18 -11.50
CA LEU A 11 -4.82 2.00 -12.35
C LEU A 11 -5.26 3.32 -13.01
N GLU A 12 -4.31 3.98 -13.64
CA GLU A 12 -4.55 5.21 -14.41
C GLU A 12 -4.83 6.45 -13.55
N ARG A 13 -4.84 6.30 -12.25
CA ARG A 13 -4.98 7.46 -11.35
C ARG A 13 -3.63 7.81 -10.74
N THR A 14 -3.36 9.08 -10.69
CA THR A 14 -2.08 9.59 -10.20
C THR A 14 -2.24 10.17 -8.82
N TYR A 15 -1.34 9.80 -7.93
CA TYR A 15 -1.33 10.26 -6.54
C TYR A 15 0.00 10.89 -6.22
N LYS A 16 -0.05 12.03 -5.53
CA LYS A 16 1.13 12.74 -5.12
C LYS A 16 1.25 12.63 -3.59
N LEU A 17 2.32 12.01 -3.13
CA LEU A 17 2.51 11.70 -1.72
C LEU A 17 3.80 12.30 -1.20
N ALA A 18 3.76 12.81 0.03
CA ALA A 18 4.96 13.30 0.71
C ALA A 18 5.46 12.20 1.62
N ILE A 19 6.63 11.67 1.33
CA ILE A 19 7.23 10.58 2.08
C ILE A 19 8.68 10.90 2.40
N GLU A 20 9.26 10.15 3.31
CA GLU A 20 10.68 10.25 3.55
C GLU A 20 11.43 9.71 2.34
N ARG A 21 12.54 10.36 2.00
CA ARG A 21 13.33 9.99 0.83
C ARG A 21 13.74 8.52 0.85
N LYS A 22 14.04 7.98 2.01
CA LYS A 22 14.45 6.59 2.16
C LYS A 22 13.34 5.60 1.80
N ASP A 23 12.10 6.04 1.80
CA ASP A 23 10.95 5.16 1.54
C ASP A 23 10.52 5.17 0.08
N GLU A 24 11.13 6.02 -0.75
CA GLU A 24 10.70 6.16 -2.13
C GLU A 24 10.75 4.84 -2.91
N VAL A 25 11.85 4.10 -2.76
CA VAL A 25 12.00 2.82 -3.48
C VAL A 25 10.89 1.86 -3.09
N TYR A 26 10.58 1.80 -1.81
CA TYR A 26 9.53 0.91 -1.32
C TYR A 26 8.15 1.31 -1.84
N LEU A 27 7.87 2.60 -1.85
CA LEU A 27 6.59 3.09 -2.35
C LEU A 27 6.41 2.76 -3.83
N ARG A 28 7.44 2.96 -4.64
CA ARG A 28 7.37 2.65 -6.07
C ARG A 28 7.20 1.16 -6.33
N ARG A 29 7.91 0.35 -5.55
CA ARG A 29 7.76 -1.11 -5.66
C ARG A 29 6.36 -1.54 -5.27
N ALA A 30 5.79 -0.93 -4.23
CA ALA A 30 4.44 -1.24 -3.80
C ALA A 30 3.42 -0.89 -4.88
N ALA A 31 3.55 0.29 -5.51
CA ALA A 31 2.65 0.69 -6.58
C ALA A 31 2.71 -0.28 -7.76
N ASN A 32 3.91 -0.69 -8.14
CA ASN A 32 4.09 -1.67 -9.22
C ASN A 32 3.48 -3.02 -8.87
N LEU A 33 3.62 -3.42 -7.62
CA LEU A 33 3.06 -4.69 -7.16
C LEU A 33 1.53 -4.66 -7.18
N ILE A 34 0.94 -3.53 -6.79
CA ILE A 34 -0.51 -3.38 -6.85
C ILE A 34 -1.00 -3.55 -8.29
N ASP A 35 -0.37 -2.87 -9.24
CA ASP A 35 -0.75 -2.98 -10.65
C ASP A 35 -0.65 -4.43 -11.14
N SER A 36 0.43 -5.09 -10.78
CA SER A 36 0.65 -6.48 -11.17
C SER A 36 -0.44 -7.39 -10.61
N GLN A 37 -0.78 -7.22 -9.34
CA GLN A 37 -1.79 -8.05 -8.71
C GLN A 37 -3.19 -7.77 -9.24
N VAL A 38 -3.49 -6.52 -9.56
CA VAL A 38 -4.77 -6.20 -10.17
C VAL A 38 -4.91 -6.93 -11.51
N LYS A 39 -3.86 -6.95 -12.32
CA LYS A 39 -3.87 -7.67 -13.57
C LYS A 39 -4.11 -9.17 -13.37
N ASP A 40 -3.47 -9.75 -12.37
CA ASP A 40 -3.64 -11.16 -12.06
C ASP A 40 -5.09 -11.47 -11.64
N TYR A 41 -5.66 -10.65 -10.78
CA TYR A 41 -7.05 -10.83 -10.36
C TYR A 41 -8.02 -10.65 -11.53
N ALA A 42 -7.74 -9.70 -12.42
CA ALA A 42 -8.57 -9.50 -13.58
C ALA A 42 -8.60 -10.72 -14.49
N LYS A 43 -7.47 -11.41 -14.63
CA LYS A 43 -7.41 -12.64 -15.43
C LYS A 43 -8.26 -13.76 -14.83
N VAL A 44 -8.27 -13.86 -13.51
CA VAL A 44 -8.98 -14.95 -12.82
C VAL A 44 -10.47 -14.67 -12.72
N TYR A 45 -10.82 -13.42 -12.38
CA TYR A 45 -12.22 -13.09 -12.06
C TYR A 45 -12.95 -12.34 -13.17
N GLY A 46 -12.27 -12.10 -14.30
CA GLY A 46 -12.89 -11.51 -15.47
C GLY A 46 -13.12 -10.03 -15.37
N HIS A 47 -14.25 -9.57 -15.90
CA HIS A 47 -14.51 -8.14 -16.05
C HIS A 47 -15.08 -7.50 -14.80
N LYS A 48 -14.27 -7.40 -13.76
CA LYS A 48 -14.59 -6.61 -12.57
C LYS A 48 -14.13 -5.18 -12.78
N ASP A 49 -14.81 -4.23 -12.14
CA ASP A 49 -14.33 -2.84 -12.25
C ASP A 49 -13.08 -2.66 -11.38
N ASN A 50 -12.43 -1.51 -11.56
CA ASN A 50 -11.18 -1.25 -10.86
C ASN A 50 -11.35 -1.21 -9.36
N GLN A 51 -12.49 -0.71 -8.88
CA GLN A 51 -12.74 -0.66 -7.45
C GLN A 51 -12.81 -2.07 -6.86
N ASP A 52 -13.52 -2.98 -7.52
CA ASP A 52 -13.62 -4.38 -7.06
C ASP A 52 -12.25 -5.04 -7.05
N LEU A 53 -11.48 -4.85 -8.11
CA LEU A 53 -10.15 -5.47 -8.21
C LEU A 53 -9.22 -4.93 -7.13
N LEU A 54 -9.23 -3.61 -6.89
CA LEU A 54 -8.41 -3.04 -5.83
C LEU A 54 -8.85 -3.52 -4.45
N SER A 55 -10.15 -3.67 -4.24
CA SER A 55 -10.65 -4.19 -2.97
C SER A 55 -10.15 -5.61 -2.73
N MET A 56 -10.14 -6.43 -3.76
CA MET A 56 -9.64 -7.80 -3.66
C MET A 56 -8.15 -7.84 -3.35
N VAL A 57 -7.37 -7.00 -4.03
CA VAL A 57 -5.94 -6.90 -3.77
C VAL A 57 -5.70 -6.42 -2.33
N ALA A 58 -6.42 -5.39 -1.91
CA ALA A 58 -6.26 -4.85 -0.56
C ALA A 58 -6.59 -5.90 0.49
N LEU A 59 -7.69 -6.62 0.31
CA LEU A 59 -8.07 -7.66 1.26
C LEU A 59 -7.00 -8.75 1.35
N SER A 60 -6.51 -9.19 0.20
CA SER A 60 -5.46 -10.22 0.15
C SER A 60 -4.20 -9.77 0.84
N GLN A 61 -3.73 -8.55 0.55
CA GLN A 61 -2.50 -8.05 1.12
C GLN A 61 -2.61 -7.77 2.61
N ILE A 62 -3.72 -7.20 3.04
CA ILE A 62 -3.92 -6.92 4.46
C ILE A 62 -4.08 -8.22 5.24
N THR A 63 -4.71 -9.22 4.66
CA THR A 63 -4.78 -10.54 5.31
C THR A 63 -3.38 -11.09 5.56
N GLN A 64 -2.49 -10.95 4.60
CA GLN A 64 -1.11 -11.39 4.77
C GLN A 64 -0.40 -10.60 5.86
N LEU A 65 -0.62 -9.28 5.90
CA LEU A 65 -0.04 -8.46 6.95
C LEU A 65 -0.54 -8.86 8.33
N VAL A 66 -1.82 -9.15 8.46
CA VAL A 66 -2.38 -9.60 9.75
C VAL A 66 -1.70 -10.88 10.21
N LYS A 67 -1.50 -11.82 9.30
CA LYS A 67 -0.78 -13.05 9.62
C LYS A 67 0.65 -12.78 10.07
N MET A 68 1.33 -11.86 9.38
CA MET A 68 2.69 -11.49 9.73
C MET A 68 2.77 -10.82 11.10
N TYR A 69 1.80 -9.95 11.42
CA TYR A 69 1.73 -9.35 12.74
C TYR A 69 1.65 -10.42 13.83
N ASP A 70 0.78 -11.39 13.64
CA ASP A 70 0.63 -12.45 14.63
C ASP A 70 1.91 -13.25 14.79
N ASP A 71 2.60 -13.56 13.72
CA ASP A 71 3.87 -14.28 13.79
C ASP A 71 4.95 -13.47 14.48
N ILE A 72 5.08 -12.20 14.11
CA ILE A 72 6.13 -11.32 14.61
C ILE A 72 5.88 -10.95 16.06
N LYS A 73 4.63 -10.92 16.49
CA LYS A 73 4.23 -10.53 17.84
C LYS A 73 5.02 -11.30 18.92
N TYR A 74 5.38 -12.51 18.63
CA TYR A 74 6.14 -13.35 19.57
C TYR A 74 7.64 -13.23 19.37
N LYS A 75 8.09 -12.49 18.35
CA LYS A 75 9.49 -12.45 17.99
C LYS A 75 10.12 -11.09 18.17
N ASP A 76 9.42 -10.01 17.78
CA ASP A 76 10.01 -8.67 17.79
C ASP A 76 8.94 -7.58 17.84
N ASN A 77 8.76 -7.01 19.04
CA ASN A 77 7.80 -5.93 19.24
C ASN A 77 8.17 -4.65 18.48
N ASN A 78 9.47 -4.40 18.29
CA ASN A 78 9.92 -3.22 17.56
C ASN A 78 9.47 -3.25 16.11
N LEU A 79 9.51 -4.41 15.51
CA LEU A 79 9.10 -4.55 14.12
C LEU A 79 7.60 -4.30 13.96
N ILE A 80 6.80 -4.80 14.91
CA ILE A 80 5.36 -4.54 14.91
C ILE A 80 5.09 -3.04 15.00
N GLN A 81 5.80 -2.35 15.87
CA GLN A 81 5.64 -0.91 16.04
C GLN A 81 5.97 -0.16 14.76
N LYS A 82 7.05 -0.55 14.08
CA LYS A 82 7.43 0.08 12.82
C LYS A 82 6.38 -0.11 11.74
N LEU A 83 5.80 -1.30 11.64
CA LEU A 83 4.74 -1.54 10.68
C LEU A 83 3.52 -0.70 10.98
N SER A 84 3.16 -0.57 12.25
CA SER A 84 2.03 0.23 12.66
C SER A 84 2.25 1.72 12.33
N GLU A 85 3.45 2.22 12.57
CA GLU A 85 3.80 3.60 12.26
C GLU A 85 3.68 3.88 10.76
N LEU A 86 4.10 2.94 9.94
CA LEU A 86 4.00 3.09 8.49
C LEU A 86 2.54 3.13 8.05
N ASP A 87 1.70 2.28 8.60
CA ASP A 87 0.28 2.26 8.29
C ASP A 87 -0.38 3.60 8.60
N VAL A 88 -0.09 4.16 9.78
CA VAL A 88 -0.64 5.46 10.18
C VAL A 88 -0.19 6.54 9.22
N LEU A 89 1.09 6.56 8.89
CA LEU A 89 1.63 7.57 8.00
C LEU A 89 0.99 7.53 6.62
N LEU A 90 0.84 6.36 6.05
CA LEU A 90 0.21 6.21 4.74
C LEU A 90 -1.27 6.60 4.78
N SER A 91 -1.97 6.23 5.83
CA SER A 91 -3.38 6.59 5.98
C SER A 91 -3.57 8.10 6.04
N GLU A 92 -2.72 8.81 6.78
CA GLU A 92 -2.79 10.27 6.88
C GLU A 92 -2.57 10.93 5.52
N GLU A 93 -1.61 10.44 4.76
CA GLU A 93 -1.32 11.02 3.45
C GLU A 93 -2.45 10.76 2.45
N LEU A 94 -3.05 9.59 2.51
CA LEU A 94 -4.18 9.27 1.65
C LEU A 94 -5.39 10.12 1.98
N GLU A 95 -5.66 10.38 3.26
CA GLU A 95 -6.75 11.26 3.67
C GLU A 95 -6.56 12.67 3.13
N LYS A 96 -5.33 13.18 3.20
CA LYS A 96 -5.04 14.51 2.65
C LYS A 96 -5.27 14.55 1.15
N THR A 97 -4.96 13.48 0.46
CA THR A 97 -5.16 13.40 -0.98
C THR A 97 -6.64 13.36 -1.35
N GLU A 98 -7.44 12.64 -0.58
CA GLU A 98 -8.86 12.51 -0.84
C GLU A 98 -9.65 13.80 -0.61
N VAL A 99 -9.17 14.66 0.28
CA VAL A 99 -9.86 15.89 0.61
C VAL A 99 -9.78 16.92 -0.52
N MET A 100 -8.89 16.75 -1.45
CA MET A 100 -8.72 17.72 -2.55
C MET A 100 -9.77 17.59 -3.66
#